data_7a0975c035a65d306cc84c2a0f9e8c6b
#
_entry.id   7a0975c035a65d306cc84c2a0f9e8c6b
#
_cell.length_a   1.000
_cell.length_b   1.000
_cell.length_c   1.000
_cell.angle_alpha   90.00
_cell.angle_beta   90.00
_cell.angle_gamma   90.00
#
_symmetry.space_group_name_H-M   'P 1'
#
loop_
_entity.id
_entity.type
_entity.pdbx_description
1 polymer ?
#
loop_
_entity_poly.entity_id
_entity_poly.type
_entity_poly.pdbx_seq_one_letter_code
_entity_poly.pdbx_strand_id
1 'polypeptide(L)'
;NMNRFHWHLTDDQGWRIEIKKYPELTQIGAQRKETVIGRNSGKYDGKPYGEGMFYTQDEIRDVIAYAQERFITIIPEIDLPGHQLAAITTYPDLGCTGGPYEVWTQWGVSDDVICAGNEKAMTFLEDVLGEVIDLFPSEYIHVGGDECPKVRWKSCPKCQARIKAEGIKGDSKHTAEEYLQSYVISRMEKFVESKGRHIIGWDEILEGGLAPNATVMSWRGVDGGIE
;
A
#
# COMPACT_ATOMS: atom_id res chain seq x y z
N ASN A 1 11.02 21.33 -15.43
CA ASN A 1 9.67 21.79 -15.12
C ASN A 1 8.80 20.61 -14.74
N MET A 2 8.61 20.38 -13.44
CA MET A 2 7.71 19.35 -12.90
C MET A 2 6.52 20.03 -12.24
N ASN A 3 5.31 19.48 -12.42
CA ASN A 3 4.07 19.99 -11.85
C ASN A 3 3.33 18.94 -11.02
N ARG A 4 3.88 17.73 -10.93
CA ARG A 4 3.41 16.65 -10.08
C ARG A 4 4.58 16.08 -9.29
N PHE A 5 4.35 15.79 -8.01
CA PHE A 5 5.29 15.09 -7.14
C PHE A 5 4.60 13.87 -6.56
N HIS A 6 5.05 12.69 -6.95
CA HIS A 6 4.58 11.43 -6.42
C HIS A 6 5.36 11.13 -5.13
N TRP A 7 4.65 11.01 -4.01
CA TRP A 7 5.24 10.84 -2.68
C TRP A 7 4.92 9.47 -2.11
N HIS A 8 5.87 8.56 -2.17
CA HIS A 8 5.78 7.20 -1.62
C HIS A 8 5.99 7.24 -0.10
N LEU A 9 4.96 6.91 0.67
CA LEU A 9 4.91 7.16 2.11
C LEU A 9 4.88 5.88 2.95
N THR A 10 4.66 4.72 2.35
CA THR A 10 4.55 3.44 3.06
C THR A 10 5.18 2.32 2.27
N ASP A 11 5.91 1.43 2.96
CA ASP A 11 6.51 0.25 2.34
C ASP A 11 6.84 -0.80 3.44
N ASP A 12 7.30 -1.98 3.04
CA ASP A 12 7.74 -3.08 3.90
C ASP A 12 8.84 -2.64 4.90
N GLN A 13 9.69 -1.68 4.50
CA GLN A 13 10.84 -1.21 5.27
C GLN A 13 10.50 -0.06 6.23
N GLY A 14 9.28 0.42 6.24
CA GLY A 14 8.82 1.42 7.20
C GLY A 14 7.60 2.23 6.78
N TRP A 15 6.84 2.64 7.76
CA TRP A 15 5.68 3.51 7.63
C TRP A 15 6.08 4.97 7.91
N ARG A 16 5.81 5.90 6.99
CA ARG A 16 6.37 7.26 7.04
C ARG A 16 5.36 8.40 7.14
N ILE A 17 4.08 8.08 7.36
CA ILE A 17 3.01 9.09 7.49
C ILE A 17 2.25 8.91 8.81
N GLU A 18 2.03 9.98 9.54
CA GLU A 18 1.17 9.98 10.73
C GLU A 18 -0.28 9.73 10.32
N ILE A 19 -0.89 8.71 10.92
CA ILE A 19 -2.32 8.41 10.86
C ILE A 19 -2.87 8.50 12.28
N LYS A 20 -3.68 9.51 12.55
CA LYS A 20 -4.14 9.81 13.92
C LYS A 20 -5.00 8.71 14.51
N LYS A 21 -5.80 8.04 13.67
CA LYS A 21 -6.60 6.88 14.07
C LYS A 21 -5.75 5.66 14.45
N TYR A 22 -4.54 5.57 13.91
CA TYR A 22 -3.61 4.45 14.09
C TYR A 22 -2.20 4.93 14.49
N PRO A 23 -2.04 5.55 15.67
CA PRO A 23 -0.77 6.22 16.04
C PRO A 23 0.41 5.27 16.15
N GLU A 24 0.18 3.99 16.46
CA GLU A 24 1.25 2.99 16.56
C GLU A 24 1.94 2.72 15.22
N LEU A 25 1.33 3.05 14.07
CA LEU A 25 1.96 2.93 12.75
C LEU A 25 3.30 3.67 12.67
N THR A 26 3.39 4.85 13.29
CA THR A 26 4.63 5.63 13.34
C THR A 26 5.48 5.32 14.57
N GLN A 27 4.89 4.78 15.63
CA GLN A 27 5.63 4.39 16.83
C GLN A 27 6.35 3.05 16.66
N ILE A 28 5.75 2.10 15.93
CA ILE A 28 6.25 0.74 15.70
C ILE A 28 6.64 0.56 14.24
N GLY A 29 5.70 0.79 13.32
CA GLY A 29 5.87 0.53 11.89
C GLY A 29 6.92 1.42 11.20
N ALA A 30 7.27 2.58 11.77
CA ALA A 30 8.35 3.41 11.26
C ALA A 30 9.75 2.86 11.56
N GLN A 31 9.87 1.92 12.49
CA GLN A 31 11.15 1.47 13.03
C GLN A 31 11.52 0.08 12.52
N ARG A 32 12.79 -0.13 12.20
CA ARG A 32 13.39 -1.44 11.93
C ARG A 32 14.66 -1.64 12.75
N LYS A 33 14.98 -2.87 13.11
CA LYS A 33 16.09 -3.22 14.01
C LYS A 33 17.47 -2.93 13.44
N GLU A 34 17.62 -2.96 12.12
CA GLU A 34 18.87 -2.76 11.39
C GLU A 34 18.60 -2.53 9.90
N THR A 35 19.62 -2.18 9.15
CA THR A 35 19.52 -2.00 7.70
C THR A 35 20.60 -2.79 6.98
N VAL A 36 20.23 -3.45 5.87
CA VAL A 36 21.18 -4.15 5.00
C VAL A 36 22.19 -3.17 4.40
N ILE A 37 23.47 -3.57 4.41
CA ILE A 37 24.55 -2.81 3.76
C ILE A 37 24.63 -3.24 2.29
N GLY A 38 24.40 -2.30 1.38
CA GLY A 38 24.28 -2.59 -0.04
C GLY A 38 23.01 -3.37 -0.38
N ARG A 39 22.95 -3.98 -1.55
CA ARG A 39 21.78 -4.73 -2.02
C ARG A 39 21.90 -6.21 -1.66
N ASN A 40 21.11 -6.65 -0.68
CA ASN A 40 20.97 -8.07 -0.28
C ASN A 40 22.31 -8.79 -0.02
N SER A 41 23.28 -8.08 0.57
CA SER A 41 24.60 -8.64 0.83
C SER A 41 24.64 -9.68 1.97
N GLY A 42 23.55 -9.77 2.74
CA GLY A 42 23.49 -10.52 4.00
C GLY A 42 24.29 -9.88 5.15
N LYS A 43 24.83 -8.67 4.93
CA LYS A 43 25.51 -7.89 5.97
C LYS A 43 24.62 -6.74 6.41
N TYR A 44 24.55 -6.49 7.70
CA TYR A 44 23.72 -5.46 8.30
C TYR A 44 24.56 -4.48 9.11
N ASP A 45 24.07 -3.26 9.26
CA ASP A 45 24.74 -2.23 10.04
C ASP A 45 24.55 -2.39 11.57
N GLY A 46 23.62 -3.27 11.98
CA GLY A 46 23.33 -3.56 13.38
C GLY A 46 22.78 -2.36 14.18
N LYS A 47 22.21 -1.37 13.49
CA LYS A 47 21.72 -0.13 14.10
C LYS A 47 20.20 0.01 13.88
N PRO A 48 19.42 0.24 14.95
CA PRO A 48 18.02 0.60 14.81
C PRO A 48 17.86 1.86 13.94
N TYR A 49 16.83 1.87 13.10
CA TYR A 49 16.52 2.96 12.22
C TYR A 49 15.02 3.28 12.25
N GLY A 50 14.69 4.57 12.15
CA GLY A 50 13.33 5.02 11.91
C GLY A 50 12.63 5.62 13.13
N GLU A 51 13.23 5.63 14.32
CA GLU A 51 12.65 6.33 15.47
C GLU A 51 12.49 7.82 15.15
N GLY A 52 11.23 8.31 15.22
CA GLY A 52 10.89 9.67 14.86
C GLY A 52 11.03 10.03 13.37
N MET A 53 11.39 9.08 12.51
CA MET A 53 11.59 9.33 11.08
C MET A 53 10.31 9.06 10.29
N PHE A 54 9.33 9.89 10.49
CA PHE A 54 8.07 9.94 9.75
C PHE A 54 7.64 11.40 9.65
N TYR A 55 6.65 11.65 8.81
CA TYR A 55 6.07 12.99 8.66
C TYR A 55 4.79 13.09 9.49
N THR A 56 4.74 14.10 10.35
CA THR A 56 3.49 14.49 11.02
C THR A 56 2.54 15.10 10.01
N GLN A 57 1.24 15.09 10.30
CA GLN A 57 0.27 15.72 9.41
C GLN A 57 0.50 17.24 9.27
N ASP A 58 1.07 17.90 10.29
CA ASP A 58 1.40 19.32 10.21
C ASP A 58 2.58 19.56 9.25
N GLU A 59 3.65 18.76 9.34
CA GLU A 59 4.76 18.82 8.39
C GLU A 59 4.30 18.55 6.94
N ILE A 60 3.37 17.62 6.76
CA ILE A 60 2.78 17.33 5.44
C ILE A 60 2.00 18.55 4.92
N ARG A 61 1.23 19.23 5.76
CA ARG A 61 0.52 20.46 5.39
C ARG A 61 1.49 21.55 4.95
N ASP A 62 2.61 21.70 5.66
CA ASP A 62 3.65 22.66 5.30
C ASP A 62 4.29 22.34 3.93
N VAL A 63 4.57 21.05 3.67
CA VAL A 63 5.10 20.60 2.37
C VAL A 63 4.08 20.83 1.25
N ILE A 64 2.80 20.54 1.50
CA ILE A 64 1.72 20.80 0.52
C ILE A 64 1.62 22.28 0.22
N ALA A 65 1.63 23.15 1.23
CA ALA A 65 1.57 24.61 1.03
C ALA A 65 2.77 25.11 0.22
N TYR A 66 3.97 24.65 0.57
CA TYR A 66 5.20 24.97 -0.17
C TYR A 66 5.15 24.54 -1.64
N ALA A 67 4.60 23.35 -1.92
CA ALA A 67 4.44 22.84 -3.27
C ALA A 67 3.40 23.64 -4.06
N GLN A 68 2.27 23.98 -3.43
CA GLN A 68 1.20 24.78 -4.07
C GLN A 68 1.67 26.16 -4.53
N GLU A 69 2.50 26.85 -3.73
CA GLU A 69 3.12 28.12 -4.13
C GLU A 69 3.99 28.00 -5.39
N ARG A 70 4.39 26.77 -5.74
CA ARG A 70 5.22 26.45 -6.91
C ARG A 70 4.46 25.73 -8.01
N PHE A 71 3.13 25.71 -7.91
CA PHE A 71 2.23 25.02 -8.85
C PHE A 71 2.54 23.53 -8.99
N ILE A 72 2.97 22.89 -7.90
CA ILE A 72 3.23 21.46 -7.82
C ILE A 72 2.10 20.80 -7.02
N THR A 73 1.45 19.81 -7.60
CA THR A 73 0.50 18.96 -6.90
C THR A 73 1.23 17.72 -6.35
N ILE A 74 1.06 17.45 -5.06
CA ILE A 74 1.59 16.25 -4.44
C ILE A 74 0.55 15.14 -4.54
N ILE A 75 0.95 14.01 -5.11
CA ILE A 75 0.15 12.78 -5.18
C ILE A 75 0.71 11.83 -4.13
N PRO A 76 0.00 11.58 -3.01
CA PRO A 76 0.46 10.64 -1.99
C PRO A 76 0.28 9.21 -2.46
N GLU A 77 1.21 8.33 -2.09
CA GLU A 77 1.08 6.89 -2.25
C GLU A 77 1.00 6.19 -0.89
N ILE A 78 -0.04 5.38 -0.76
CA ILE A 78 -0.21 4.36 0.27
C ILE A 78 -0.32 3.03 -0.45
N ASP A 79 0.77 2.30 -0.49
CA ASP A 79 0.85 1.05 -1.23
C ASP A 79 0.01 -0.05 -0.57
N LEU A 80 -0.77 -0.77 -1.36
CA LEU A 80 -1.66 -1.85 -0.91
C LEU A 80 -2.00 -2.82 -2.07
N PRO A 81 -2.35 -4.06 -1.80
CA PRO A 81 -2.34 -4.77 -0.52
C PRO A 81 -0.99 -5.41 -0.18
N GLY A 82 -0.01 -5.36 -1.09
CA GLY A 82 1.40 -5.66 -0.87
C GLY A 82 2.11 -4.52 -0.14
N HIS A 83 3.40 -4.65 0.12
CA HIS A 83 4.26 -3.64 0.74
C HIS A 83 3.71 -3.06 2.06
N GLN A 84 2.98 -3.89 2.81
CA GLN A 84 2.30 -3.52 4.05
C GLN A 84 2.91 -4.18 5.30
N LEU A 85 4.12 -4.73 5.20
CA LEU A 85 4.74 -5.43 6.32
C LEU A 85 4.91 -4.53 7.55
N ALA A 86 5.22 -3.24 7.36
CA ALA A 86 5.29 -2.27 8.45
C ALA A 86 3.95 -2.11 9.18
N ALA A 87 2.84 -2.09 8.45
CA ALA A 87 1.50 -1.99 9.03
C ALA A 87 1.10 -3.28 9.77
N ILE A 88 1.34 -4.45 9.18
CA ILE A 88 1.00 -5.72 9.83
C ILE A 88 1.96 -6.10 10.95
N THR A 89 3.18 -5.55 10.97
CA THR A 89 4.06 -5.62 12.16
C THR A 89 3.44 -4.86 13.33
N THR A 90 2.83 -3.72 13.05
CA THR A 90 2.17 -2.88 14.05
C THR A 90 0.84 -3.51 14.52
N TYR A 91 0.04 -4.02 13.60
CA TYR A 91 -1.26 -4.63 13.85
C TYR A 91 -1.32 -6.04 13.23
N PRO A 92 -0.76 -7.07 13.92
CA PRO A 92 -0.56 -8.39 13.31
C PRO A 92 -1.83 -9.10 12.84
N ASP A 93 -2.95 -8.78 13.42
CA ASP A 93 -4.25 -9.35 13.04
C ASP A 93 -4.77 -8.86 11.68
N LEU A 94 -4.15 -7.83 11.08
CA LEU A 94 -4.43 -7.40 9.70
C LEU A 94 -3.78 -8.32 8.66
N GLY A 95 -2.77 -9.10 9.03
CA GLY A 95 -2.11 -10.08 8.17
C GLY A 95 -2.80 -11.46 8.19
N CYS A 96 -2.41 -12.32 7.26
CA CYS A 96 -3.02 -13.65 7.11
C CYS A 96 -2.66 -14.62 8.23
N THR A 97 -1.44 -14.55 8.77
CA THR A 97 -0.92 -15.48 9.78
C THR A 97 -1.10 -15.00 11.21
N GLY A 98 -1.41 -13.69 11.41
CA GLY A 98 -1.50 -13.08 12.74
C GLY A 98 -0.15 -12.83 13.41
N GLY A 99 0.94 -12.92 12.67
CA GLY A 99 2.30 -12.68 13.14
C GLY A 99 2.94 -13.84 13.92
N PRO A 100 4.06 -13.59 14.61
CA PRO A 100 4.73 -12.28 14.69
C PRO A 100 5.36 -11.84 13.36
N TYR A 101 5.35 -10.54 13.12
CA TYR A 101 6.02 -9.92 11.96
C TYR A 101 7.11 -8.96 12.42
N GLU A 102 8.06 -8.65 11.54
CA GLU A 102 9.10 -7.63 11.77
C GLU A 102 9.16 -6.71 10.54
N VAL A 103 9.33 -5.40 10.77
CA VAL A 103 9.57 -4.44 9.69
C VAL A 103 10.80 -4.86 8.89
N TRP A 104 10.68 -4.84 7.55
CA TRP A 104 11.69 -5.39 6.64
C TRP A 104 13.03 -4.64 6.76
N THR A 105 14.13 -5.38 6.75
CA THR A 105 15.48 -4.81 6.96
C THR A 105 16.35 -4.85 5.72
N GLN A 106 15.82 -5.34 4.61
CA GLN A 106 16.54 -5.55 3.36
C GLN A 106 15.72 -5.15 2.14
N TRP A 107 16.30 -5.20 0.96
CA TRP A 107 15.62 -5.07 -0.31
C TRP A 107 14.80 -6.33 -0.63
N GLY A 108 13.69 -6.14 -1.29
CA GLY A 108 12.86 -7.23 -1.77
C GLY A 108 11.39 -7.04 -1.40
N VAL A 109 10.63 -8.09 -1.64
CA VAL A 109 9.17 -8.14 -1.47
C VAL A 109 8.85 -9.13 -0.37
N SER A 110 8.08 -8.73 0.63
CA SER A 110 7.61 -9.62 1.68
C SER A 110 6.46 -10.51 1.20
N ASP A 111 6.50 -11.79 1.54
CA ASP A 111 5.36 -12.69 1.34
C ASP A 111 4.15 -12.35 2.23
N ASP A 112 4.39 -11.62 3.31
CA ASP A 112 3.36 -11.23 4.26
C ASP A 112 2.71 -9.92 3.85
N VAL A 113 1.45 -10.00 3.48
CA VAL A 113 0.63 -8.91 2.94
C VAL A 113 -0.67 -8.75 3.74
N ILE A 114 -1.41 -7.68 3.49
CA ILE A 114 -2.74 -7.49 4.07
C ILE A 114 -3.64 -8.70 3.77
N CYS A 115 -4.39 -9.13 4.76
CA CYS A 115 -5.35 -10.22 4.61
C CYS A 115 -6.63 -9.74 3.91
N ALA A 116 -6.73 -9.97 2.61
CA ALA A 116 -7.88 -9.57 1.79
C ALA A 116 -9.24 -10.18 2.25
N GLY A 117 -9.18 -11.29 2.98
CA GLY A 117 -10.36 -11.93 3.56
C GLY A 117 -10.79 -11.37 4.92
N ASN A 118 -10.02 -10.47 5.50
CA ASN A 118 -10.29 -9.90 6.82
C ASN A 118 -10.95 -8.53 6.68
N GLU A 119 -12.21 -8.41 7.10
CA GLU A 119 -12.96 -7.14 7.02
C GLU A 119 -12.32 -6.03 7.83
N LYS A 120 -11.72 -6.36 8.99
CA LYS A 120 -10.97 -5.39 9.79
C LYS A 120 -9.78 -4.79 9.02
N ALA A 121 -9.11 -5.62 8.21
CA ALA A 121 -8.01 -5.16 7.36
C ALA A 121 -8.50 -4.26 6.22
N MET A 122 -9.64 -4.57 5.64
CA MET A 122 -10.25 -3.70 4.61
C MET A 122 -10.68 -2.35 5.20
N THR A 123 -11.31 -2.35 6.37
CA THR A 123 -11.67 -1.11 7.09
C THR A 123 -10.44 -0.30 7.47
N PHE A 124 -9.35 -0.95 7.89
CA PHE A 124 -8.08 -0.27 8.15
C PHE A 124 -7.56 0.48 6.92
N LEU A 125 -7.58 -0.14 5.74
CA LEU A 125 -7.16 0.52 4.49
C LEU A 125 -8.06 1.70 4.14
N GLU A 126 -9.38 1.55 4.27
CA GLU A 126 -10.35 2.64 4.06
C GLU A 126 -10.12 3.80 5.03
N ASP A 127 -9.87 3.53 6.30
CA ASP A 127 -9.58 4.54 7.31
C ASP A 127 -8.30 5.32 7.01
N VAL A 128 -7.22 4.61 6.65
CA VAL A 128 -5.94 5.23 6.27
C VAL A 128 -6.12 6.11 5.04
N LEU A 129 -6.75 5.58 3.98
CA LEU A 129 -7.02 6.36 2.77
C LEU A 129 -7.93 7.56 3.07
N GLY A 130 -8.88 7.43 3.99
CA GLY A 130 -9.75 8.53 4.44
C GLY A 130 -8.95 9.69 5.03
N GLU A 131 -8.03 9.43 5.97
CA GLU A 131 -7.17 10.49 6.54
C GLU A 131 -6.23 11.10 5.49
N VAL A 132 -5.69 10.28 4.58
CA VAL A 132 -4.84 10.77 3.48
C VAL A 132 -5.62 11.68 2.54
N ILE A 133 -6.85 11.33 2.19
CA ILE A 133 -7.74 12.16 1.34
C ILE A 133 -8.05 13.51 2.00
N ASP A 134 -8.30 13.50 3.31
CA ASP A 134 -8.57 14.74 4.06
C ASP A 134 -7.32 15.63 4.18
N LEU A 135 -6.13 15.04 4.15
CA LEU A 135 -4.86 15.75 4.27
C LEU A 135 -4.36 16.31 2.93
N PHE A 136 -4.47 15.53 1.85
CA PHE A 136 -3.94 15.90 0.53
C PHE A 136 -5.05 16.43 -0.40
N PRO A 137 -4.87 17.63 -0.99
CA PRO A 137 -5.85 18.20 -1.92
C PRO A 137 -5.81 17.59 -3.32
N SER A 138 -4.92 16.62 -3.57
CA SER A 138 -4.77 15.99 -4.87
C SER A 138 -6.05 15.31 -5.34
N GLU A 139 -6.40 15.49 -6.60
CA GLU A 139 -7.47 14.75 -7.27
C GLU A 139 -7.21 13.25 -7.27
N TYR A 140 -5.95 12.86 -7.29
CA TYR A 140 -5.50 11.48 -7.36
C TYR A 140 -4.81 11.04 -6.08
N ILE A 141 -5.09 9.79 -5.68
CA ILE A 141 -4.42 9.06 -4.61
C ILE A 141 -3.79 7.80 -5.24
N HIS A 142 -2.49 7.62 -5.04
CA HIS A 142 -1.82 6.43 -5.53
C HIS A 142 -1.94 5.31 -4.49
N VAL A 143 -2.43 4.15 -4.92
CA VAL A 143 -2.69 3.00 -4.04
C VAL A 143 -1.69 1.85 -4.24
N GLY A 144 -0.62 2.08 -5.00
CA GLY A 144 0.37 1.06 -5.30
C GLY A 144 -0.19 -0.07 -6.16
N GLY A 145 -0.30 -1.23 -5.59
CA GLY A 145 -0.85 -2.44 -6.22
C GLY A 145 0.19 -3.36 -6.83
N ASP A 146 1.46 -2.96 -6.77
CA ASP A 146 2.58 -3.71 -7.31
C ASP A 146 3.03 -4.85 -6.38
N GLU A 147 3.73 -5.79 -6.97
CA GLU A 147 4.51 -6.85 -6.31
C GLU A 147 3.80 -7.53 -5.13
N CYS A 148 2.48 -7.70 -5.18
CA CYS A 148 1.73 -8.34 -4.10
C CYS A 148 1.79 -9.88 -4.22
N PRO A 149 2.55 -10.61 -3.37
CA PRO A 149 2.60 -12.06 -3.43
C PRO A 149 1.28 -12.69 -3.00
N LYS A 150 0.87 -13.75 -3.69
CA LYS A 150 -0.38 -14.47 -3.43
C LYS A 150 -0.21 -15.67 -2.50
N VAL A 151 1.02 -15.97 -2.08
CA VAL A 151 1.35 -17.21 -1.34
C VAL A 151 0.57 -17.32 -0.03
N ARG A 152 0.42 -16.22 0.72
CA ARG A 152 -0.35 -16.23 1.96
C ARG A 152 -1.85 -16.39 1.70
N TRP A 153 -2.38 -15.73 0.70
CA TRP A 153 -3.81 -15.80 0.36
C TRP A 153 -4.25 -17.19 -0.04
N LYS A 154 -3.39 -17.94 -0.76
CA LYS A 154 -3.66 -19.33 -1.17
C LYS A 154 -3.93 -20.25 0.01
N SER A 155 -3.26 -20.05 1.13
CA SER A 155 -3.39 -20.87 2.34
C SER A 155 -4.25 -20.23 3.44
N CYS A 156 -4.65 -18.98 3.30
CA CYS A 156 -5.42 -18.26 4.32
C CYS A 156 -6.92 -18.61 4.25
N PRO A 157 -7.51 -19.22 5.30
CA PRO A 157 -8.93 -19.56 5.30
C PRO A 157 -9.86 -18.37 5.10
N LYS A 158 -9.49 -17.17 5.61
CA LYS A 158 -10.27 -15.94 5.45
C LYS A 158 -10.26 -15.47 4.00
N CYS A 159 -9.10 -15.49 3.33
CA CYS A 159 -8.99 -15.11 1.92
C CYS A 159 -9.75 -16.10 1.02
N GLN A 160 -9.64 -17.40 1.27
CA GLN A 160 -10.38 -18.41 0.53
C GLN A 160 -11.90 -18.32 0.77
N ALA A 161 -12.32 -17.97 1.98
CA ALA A 161 -13.73 -17.71 2.27
C ALA A 161 -14.24 -16.46 1.51
N ARG A 162 -13.44 -15.40 1.41
CA ARG A 162 -13.76 -14.20 0.62
C ARG A 162 -13.88 -14.53 -0.86
N ILE A 163 -12.92 -15.25 -1.44
CA ILE A 163 -12.97 -15.72 -2.82
C ILE A 163 -14.29 -16.45 -3.09
N LYS A 164 -14.68 -17.36 -2.20
CA LYS A 164 -15.93 -18.10 -2.34
C LYS A 164 -17.17 -17.21 -2.21
N ALA A 165 -17.18 -16.29 -1.23
CA ALA A 165 -18.32 -15.41 -0.97
C ALA A 165 -18.58 -14.44 -2.11
N GLU A 166 -17.51 -13.90 -2.72
CA GLU A 166 -17.58 -12.97 -3.85
C GLU A 166 -17.74 -13.70 -5.20
N GLY A 167 -17.76 -15.04 -5.20
CA GLY A 167 -17.86 -15.83 -6.43
C GLY A 167 -16.66 -15.72 -7.36
N ILE A 168 -15.51 -15.30 -6.82
CA ILE A 168 -14.26 -15.12 -7.57
C ILE A 168 -13.77 -16.47 -8.07
N LYS A 169 -13.39 -16.52 -9.35
CA LYS A 169 -12.86 -17.71 -10.01
C LYS A 169 -11.64 -17.32 -10.84
N GLY A 170 -10.63 -18.16 -10.80
CA GLY A 170 -9.52 -18.06 -11.76
C GLY A 170 -9.96 -18.50 -13.17
N ASP A 171 -9.17 -18.11 -14.13
CA ASP A 171 -9.32 -18.51 -15.52
C ASP A 171 -8.00 -19.03 -16.12
N SER A 172 -7.90 -19.07 -17.45
CA SER A 172 -6.68 -19.53 -18.13
C SER A 172 -5.50 -18.54 -18.03
N LYS A 173 -5.75 -17.30 -17.62
CA LYS A 173 -4.74 -16.24 -17.55
C LYS A 173 -4.37 -15.89 -16.11
N HIS A 174 -5.36 -15.91 -15.21
CA HIS A 174 -5.22 -15.41 -13.85
C HIS A 174 -5.78 -16.39 -12.82
N THR A 175 -5.12 -16.46 -11.67
CA THR A 175 -5.57 -17.24 -10.52
C THR A 175 -6.71 -16.52 -9.78
N ALA A 176 -7.44 -17.25 -8.94
CA ALA A 176 -8.46 -16.64 -8.08
C ALA A 176 -7.88 -15.59 -7.12
N GLU A 177 -6.63 -15.77 -6.70
CA GLU A 177 -5.94 -14.83 -5.82
C GLU A 177 -5.53 -13.53 -6.53
N GLU A 178 -5.24 -13.58 -7.84
CA GLU A 178 -5.03 -12.37 -8.65
C GLU A 178 -6.35 -11.59 -8.79
N TYR A 179 -7.45 -12.28 -9.04
CA TYR A 179 -8.78 -11.66 -8.99
C TYR A 179 -9.18 -11.17 -7.59
N LEU A 180 -8.68 -11.77 -6.52
CA LEU A 180 -8.87 -11.26 -5.17
C LEU A 180 -8.13 -9.93 -4.98
N GLN A 181 -6.97 -9.72 -5.61
CA GLN A 181 -6.32 -8.41 -5.62
C GLN A 181 -7.18 -7.38 -6.35
N SER A 182 -7.74 -7.71 -7.51
CA SER A 182 -8.67 -6.81 -8.22
C SER A 182 -9.88 -6.45 -7.35
N TYR A 183 -10.40 -7.39 -6.57
CA TYR A 183 -11.45 -7.10 -5.59
C TYR A 183 -11.02 -6.05 -4.58
N VAL A 184 -9.80 -6.16 -4.01
CA VAL A 184 -9.27 -5.17 -3.05
C VAL A 184 -9.12 -3.80 -3.71
N ILE A 185 -8.50 -3.74 -4.89
CA ILE A 185 -8.31 -2.49 -5.64
C ILE A 185 -9.66 -1.84 -5.98
N SER A 186 -10.62 -2.61 -6.49
CA SER A 186 -11.97 -2.11 -6.82
C SER A 186 -12.73 -1.61 -5.58
N ARG A 187 -12.52 -2.21 -4.42
CA ARG A 187 -13.10 -1.76 -3.16
C ARG A 187 -12.49 -0.41 -2.75
N MET A 188 -11.18 -0.27 -2.83
CA MET A 188 -10.49 0.98 -2.51
C MET A 188 -10.84 2.07 -3.52
N GLU A 189 -10.95 1.75 -4.82
CA GLU A 189 -11.45 2.69 -5.82
C GLU A 189 -12.82 3.25 -5.44
N LYS A 190 -13.80 2.38 -5.18
CA LYS A 190 -15.16 2.81 -4.78
C LYS A 190 -15.16 3.69 -3.53
N PHE A 191 -14.30 3.36 -2.55
CA PHE A 191 -14.15 4.18 -1.35
C PHE A 191 -13.59 5.57 -1.70
N VAL A 192 -12.50 5.64 -2.45
CA VAL A 192 -11.84 6.89 -2.87
C VAL A 192 -12.77 7.73 -3.73
N GLU A 193 -13.50 7.12 -4.67
CA GLU A 193 -14.50 7.81 -5.50
C GLU A 193 -15.67 8.36 -4.68
N SER A 194 -16.11 7.66 -3.64
CA SER A 194 -17.14 8.16 -2.73
C SER A 194 -16.73 9.46 -2.02
N LYS A 195 -15.44 9.74 -1.98
CA LYS A 195 -14.84 10.98 -1.46
C LYS A 195 -14.53 12.01 -2.56
N GLY A 196 -14.93 11.75 -3.81
CA GLY A 196 -14.71 12.65 -4.94
C GLY A 196 -13.27 12.69 -5.44
N ARG A 197 -12.51 11.61 -5.26
CA ARG A 197 -11.14 11.44 -5.72
C ARG A 197 -11.03 10.24 -6.66
N HIS A 198 -9.87 10.07 -7.30
CA HIS A 198 -9.56 8.95 -8.19
C HIS A 198 -8.31 8.23 -7.73
N ILE A 199 -8.21 6.94 -8.05
CA ILE A 199 -6.99 6.18 -7.76
C ILE A 199 -6.02 6.17 -8.94
N ILE A 200 -4.73 6.07 -8.61
CA ILE A 200 -3.67 5.61 -9.51
C ILE A 200 -3.12 4.32 -8.92
N GLY A 201 -2.76 3.36 -9.74
CA GLY A 201 -2.02 2.18 -9.32
C GLY A 201 -0.94 1.82 -10.33
N TRP A 202 0.04 1.05 -9.90
CA TRP A 202 1.02 0.45 -10.79
C TRP A 202 0.34 -0.51 -11.77
N ASP A 203 0.99 -0.86 -12.87
CA ASP A 203 0.36 -1.64 -13.94
C ASP A 203 -0.04 -3.07 -13.54
N GLU A 204 0.37 -3.56 -12.37
CA GLU A 204 -0.16 -4.81 -11.79
C GLU A 204 -1.64 -4.75 -11.42
N ILE A 205 -2.24 -3.57 -11.28
CA ILE A 205 -3.69 -3.46 -11.05
C ILE A 205 -4.53 -3.90 -12.26
N LEU A 206 -3.90 -4.07 -13.44
CA LEU A 206 -4.53 -4.67 -14.62
C LEU A 206 -4.73 -6.19 -14.46
N GLU A 207 -3.93 -6.84 -13.63
CA GLU A 207 -3.99 -8.29 -13.43
C GLU A 207 -5.30 -8.69 -12.74
N GLY A 208 -6.13 -9.48 -13.42
CA GLY A 208 -7.45 -9.89 -12.91
C GLY A 208 -8.58 -8.90 -13.14
N GLY A 209 -8.36 -7.86 -13.92
CA GLY A 209 -9.37 -6.88 -14.34
C GLY A 209 -9.18 -5.51 -13.70
N LEU A 210 -9.23 -4.51 -14.54
CA LEU A 210 -9.07 -3.11 -14.16
C LEU A 210 -10.31 -2.60 -13.42
N ALA A 211 -10.11 -1.89 -12.33
CA ALA A 211 -11.12 -1.04 -11.73
C ALA A 211 -11.49 0.08 -12.73
N PRO A 212 -12.79 0.34 -13.00
CA PRO A 212 -13.23 1.04 -14.23
C PRO A 212 -12.71 2.47 -14.39
N ASN A 213 -12.41 3.16 -13.29
CA ASN A 213 -11.98 4.57 -13.32
C ASN A 213 -10.55 4.74 -12.78
N ALA A 214 -9.81 3.65 -12.59
CA ALA A 214 -8.43 3.70 -12.12
C ALA A 214 -7.50 4.20 -13.22
N THR A 215 -6.55 5.04 -12.84
CA THR A 215 -5.43 5.42 -13.70
C THR A 215 -4.27 4.45 -13.51
N VAL A 216 -3.70 3.98 -14.60
CA VAL A 216 -2.57 3.03 -14.58
C VAL A 216 -1.25 3.78 -14.75
N MET A 217 -0.30 3.54 -13.86
CA MET A 217 1.08 4.01 -13.97
C MET A 217 1.98 2.85 -14.35
N SER A 218 2.38 2.78 -15.62
CA SER A 218 3.23 1.71 -16.14
C SER A 218 4.69 1.90 -15.74
N TRP A 219 5.30 0.85 -15.19
CA TRP A 219 6.73 0.82 -14.84
C TRP A 219 7.45 -0.40 -15.44
N ARG A 220 6.74 -1.49 -15.71
CA ARG A 220 7.28 -2.72 -16.29
C ARG A 220 7.46 -2.64 -17.81
N GLY A 221 7.06 -1.53 -18.43
CA GLY A 221 7.16 -1.29 -19.87
C GLY A 221 6.01 -0.43 -20.39
N VAL A 222 5.80 -0.43 -21.70
CA VAL A 222 4.74 0.37 -22.34
C VAL A 222 3.41 -0.37 -22.46
N ASP A 223 3.40 -1.67 -22.29
CA ASP A 223 2.24 -2.53 -22.58
C ASP A 223 1.05 -2.20 -21.66
N GLY A 224 1.30 -1.96 -20.37
CA GLY A 224 0.27 -1.55 -19.41
C GLY A 224 -0.40 -0.20 -19.72
N GLY A 225 0.18 0.59 -20.62
CA GLY A 225 -0.43 1.83 -21.12
C GLY A 225 -1.19 1.65 -22.44
N ILE A 226 -1.19 0.42 -23.00
CA ILE A 226 -1.87 0.05 -24.25
C ILE A 226 -3.13 -0.75 -23.98
N GLU A 227 -3.13 -1.58 -22.90
CA GLU A 227 -4.32 -2.35 -22.45
C GLU A 227 -5.41 -1.43 -21.91
#